data_d84494853a8de6d86b3223c4611ace89
#
_entry.id   d84494853a8de6d86b3223c4611ace89
#
_cell.length_a   1.000
_cell.length_b   1.000
_cell.length_c   1.000
_cell.angle_alpha   90.00
_cell.angle_beta   90.00
_cell.angle_gamma   90.00
#
_symmetry.space_group_name_H-M   'P 1'
#
loop_
_entity.id
_entity.type
_entity.pdbx_description
1 polymer ?
#
loop_
_entity_poly.entity_id
_entity_poly.type
_entity_poly.pdbx_seq_one_letter_code
_entity_poly.pdbx_strand_id
1 'polypeptide(L)'
;MHQDANVPLTYLRHKGHSSTCKFNDMKYRIFSLFYIAIVFVTQMAAEDGSHLWLRLPANAHAEISAPRQSPTLNIAVEELQQAWKGAPVRLVIQKDKQLQAEGFRIRHEDNKITLTSPTETGLLYAAYHLLRMQETGQNVVEAQTTENPAYNLRILNHWDNMDRTVERGYAGQSLWNWEELPNTLSDRYKEYARANASIGINGTVLNNVNASPKILSAEYLQKVKALADIFRPYGLRVYLSVNFASPMALDSLSTADPLDKEVIRWWKNKVKEIYRIIPDFGGFLVKANSEGQPGPCDFGRTHAEGANMLADALKPYKGIVMWRAFVYSPSDADRAKQAYLEFEPLDGQFRNNVIVQVKNGPIDFQPREPYSPLFGAMQHTPLMAEFQVTQEYLGHSNHLAYLAPMWKEFFEFVAPASLKAVAGVANIGTDANWCGHTFAQANWYALSLIHISEPTRPYYI
;
A
#
# COMPACT_ATOMS: atom_id res chain seq x y z
N MET A 1 51.07 11.69 52.50
CA MET A 1 51.98 12.86 52.42
C MET A 1 51.11 13.97 51.84
N HIS A 2 50.52 14.76 52.75
CA HIS A 2 50.88 16.11 53.15
C HIS A 2 50.97 17.06 51.93
N GLN A 3 50.34 18.18 51.80
CA GLN A 3 50.01 19.20 52.83
C GLN A 3 48.95 20.17 52.35
N ASP A 4 48.25 20.72 53.34
CA ASP A 4 47.34 21.87 53.32
C ASP A 4 48.01 23.19 52.89
N ALA A 5 47.20 24.11 52.37
CA ALA A 5 47.47 25.57 52.52
C ALA A 5 46.16 26.34 52.62
N ASN A 6 45.85 26.78 53.81
CA ASN A 6 44.92 27.84 54.18
C ASN A 6 45.43 29.22 53.69
N VAL A 7 44.53 30.09 53.21
CA VAL A 7 44.72 31.57 53.26
C VAL A 7 43.34 32.26 53.49
N PRO A 8 43.26 33.40 54.23
CA PRO A 8 42.11 33.76 55.04
C PRO A 8 41.14 34.75 54.41
N LEU A 9 39.97 34.80 54.99
CA LEU A 9 38.93 35.82 54.83
C LEU A 9 39.42 37.22 55.15
N THR A 10 39.13 38.19 54.24
CA THR A 10 39.04 39.59 54.56
C THR A 10 37.68 40.18 54.20
N TYR A 11 37.03 40.71 55.18
CA TYR A 11 35.78 41.46 55.13
C TYR A 11 35.96 42.79 54.38
N LEU A 12 35.05 43.07 53.39
CA LEU A 12 34.73 44.40 53.01
C LEU A 12 33.21 44.58 52.81
N ARG A 13 32.68 45.37 53.74
CA ARG A 13 31.31 45.90 53.69
C ARG A 13 31.21 46.95 52.62
N HIS A 14 30.30 46.82 51.67
CA HIS A 14 29.76 47.95 50.89
C HIS A 14 28.25 47.90 50.74
N LYS A 15 27.67 48.93 51.22
CA LYS A 15 26.38 49.57 51.14
C LYS A 15 25.39 49.03 50.09
N GLY A 16 24.16 48.85 50.57
CA GLY A 16 23.01 48.50 49.78
C GLY A 16 22.61 49.57 48.77
N HIS A 17 22.21 49.10 47.61
CA HIS A 17 21.29 49.84 46.74
C HIS A 17 20.19 48.88 46.32
N SER A 18 18.95 49.33 46.45
CA SER A 18 17.72 48.60 46.19
C SER A 18 17.67 48.12 44.75
N SER A 19 17.65 46.78 44.59
CA SER A 19 17.57 46.09 43.29
C SER A 19 16.24 45.32 43.14
N THR A 20 15.14 45.84 43.73
CA THR A 20 13.84 45.18 43.68
C THR A 20 13.05 45.40 42.37
N CYS A 21 13.45 46.39 41.53
CA CYS A 21 12.71 46.69 40.31
C CYS A 21 13.13 45.87 39.09
N LYS A 22 14.37 45.32 39.03
CA LYS A 22 14.84 44.51 37.90
C LYS A 22 14.44 43.02 37.97
N PHE A 23 14.11 42.50 39.14
CA PHE A 23 13.71 41.09 39.31
C PHE A 23 12.26 40.83 38.82
N ASN A 24 11.38 41.82 38.91
CA ASN A 24 10.02 41.62 38.44
C ASN A 24 9.93 41.65 36.89
N ASP A 25 10.70 42.50 36.25
CA ASP A 25 10.68 42.59 34.76
C ASP A 25 11.23 41.32 34.10
N MET A 26 12.23 40.68 34.72
CA MET A 26 12.78 39.42 34.23
C MET A 26 11.83 38.23 34.45
N LYS A 27 11.07 38.21 35.54
CA LYS A 27 10.03 37.16 35.80
C LYS A 27 8.90 37.29 34.77
N TYR A 28 8.43 38.49 34.45
CA TYR A 28 7.39 38.68 33.42
C TYR A 28 7.88 38.32 32.02
N ARG A 29 9.13 38.59 31.67
CA ARG A 29 9.73 38.19 30.38
C ARG A 29 9.91 36.69 30.29
N ILE A 30 10.33 36.02 31.35
CA ILE A 30 10.43 34.54 31.40
C ILE A 30 9.03 33.91 31.34
N PHE A 31 8.03 34.48 32.06
CA PHE A 31 6.64 34.01 31.98
C PHE A 31 6.02 34.21 30.59
N SER A 32 6.29 35.36 29.94
CA SER A 32 5.83 35.61 28.57
C SER A 32 6.49 34.68 27.55
N LEU A 33 7.79 34.38 27.69
CA LEU A 33 8.48 33.45 26.83
C LEU A 33 7.99 32.00 27.05
N PHE A 34 7.70 31.62 28.31
CA PHE A 34 7.09 30.33 28.63
C PHE A 34 5.66 30.23 28.11
N TYR A 35 4.87 31.28 28.18
CA TYR A 35 3.50 31.31 27.65
C TYR A 35 3.50 31.28 26.13
N ILE A 36 4.39 32.00 25.46
CA ILE A 36 4.59 31.93 24.00
C ILE A 36 5.07 30.53 23.60
N ALA A 37 6.00 29.91 24.33
CA ALA A 37 6.46 28.56 24.08
C ALA A 37 5.35 27.51 24.29
N ILE A 38 4.51 27.67 25.32
CA ILE A 38 3.34 26.80 25.58
C ILE A 38 2.28 26.99 24.50
N VAL A 39 2.01 28.21 24.05
CA VAL A 39 1.05 28.49 22.95
C VAL A 39 1.56 27.93 21.63
N PHE A 40 2.88 27.97 21.37
CA PHE A 40 3.47 27.29 20.20
C PHE A 40 3.44 25.79 20.31
N VAL A 41 3.64 25.22 21.50
CA VAL A 41 3.58 23.76 21.72
C VAL A 41 2.15 23.21 21.62
N THR A 42 1.13 24.00 21.98
CA THR A 42 -0.28 23.56 21.86
C THR A 42 -0.81 23.66 20.41
N GLN A 43 -0.09 24.31 19.50
CA GLN A 43 -0.41 24.30 18.06
C GLN A 43 0.38 23.27 17.25
N MET A 44 1.32 22.59 17.85
CA MET A 44 1.95 21.42 17.27
C MET A 44 1.18 20.15 17.68
N ALA A 45 -0.11 20.07 17.37
CA ALA A 45 -0.73 18.78 17.24
C ALA A 45 0.04 18.06 16.14
N ALA A 46 0.80 17.02 16.51
CA ALA A 46 1.46 16.18 15.53
C ALA A 46 0.37 15.70 14.58
N GLU A 47 0.58 15.93 13.29
CA GLU A 47 -0.35 15.49 12.28
C GLU A 47 -0.47 13.97 12.36
N ASP A 48 -1.69 13.45 12.40
CA ASP A 48 -1.98 12.03 12.54
C ASP A 48 -1.80 11.25 11.22
N GLY A 49 -1.50 11.96 10.14
CA GLY A 49 -1.32 11.40 8.81
C GLY A 49 -2.60 10.95 8.11
N SER A 50 -3.79 11.13 8.72
CA SER A 50 -5.07 10.70 8.14
C SER A 50 -5.42 11.45 6.85
N HIS A 51 -4.98 12.69 6.73
CA HIS A 51 -5.18 13.47 5.51
C HIS A 51 -4.14 13.18 4.43
N LEU A 52 -3.07 12.48 4.76
CA LEU A 52 -1.97 12.21 3.84
C LEU A 52 -1.42 13.51 3.23
N TRP A 53 -1.29 13.54 1.90
CA TRP A 53 -0.95 14.75 1.17
C TRP A 53 -2.16 15.67 0.90
N LEU A 54 -3.41 15.17 1.04
CA LEU A 54 -4.66 15.91 0.81
C LEU A 54 -5.07 16.73 2.05
N ARG A 55 -4.24 17.69 2.43
CA ARG A 55 -4.43 18.59 3.59
C ARG A 55 -5.23 19.83 3.26
N LEU A 56 -6.16 19.72 2.34
CA LEU A 56 -6.87 20.85 1.81
C LEU A 56 -7.92 21.36 2.79
N PRO A 57 -8.01 22.67 3.02
CA PRO A 57 -9.09 23.21 3.83
C PRO A 57 -10.42 22.91 3.13
N ALA A 58 -11.32 22.25 3.85
CA ALA A 58 -12.71 22.18 3.47
C ALA A 58 -13.24 23.62 3.33
N ASN A 59 -13.62 24.06 2.11
CA ASN A 59 -14.36 25.34 1.86
C ASN A 59 -14.13 25.89 0.45
N ALA A 60 -13.68 25.07 -0.48
CA ALA A 60 -13.69 25.44 -1.88
C ALA A 60 -15.11 25.12 -2.43
N HIS A 61 -15.75 26.10 -3.05
CA HIS A 61 -17.07 25.93 -3.68
C HIS A 61 -16.92 25.90 -5.21
N ALA A 62 -16.06 24.99 -5.71
CA ALA A 62 -15.86 24.86 -7.15
C ALA A 62 -17.12 24.31 -7.83
N GLU A 63 -17.43 24.83 -9.01
CA GLU A 63 -18.48 24.27 -9.87
C GLU A 63 -17.97 22.99 -10.53
N ILE A 64 -18.57 21.85 -10.16
CA ILE A 64 -18.19 20.53 -10.66
C ILE A 64 -19.38 19.88 -11.37
N SER A 65 -19.19 19.41 -12.59
CA SER A 65 -20.19 18.68 -13.35
C SER A 65 -19.72 17.26 -13.68
N ALA A 66 -20.59 16.28 -13.42
CA ALA A 66 -20.35 14.87 -13.70
C ALA A 66 -21.37 14.32 -14.72
N PRO A 67 -21.03 13.30 -15.54
CA PRO A 67 -21.90 12.78 -16.59
C PRO A 67 -23.11 12.02 -16.02
N ARG A 68 -23.03 11.52 -14.80
CA ARG A 68 -24.07 10.79 -14.06
C ARG A 68 -23.73 10.72 -12.58
N GLN A 69 -24.65 10.22 -11.78
CA GLN A 69 -24.41 9.86 -10.39
C GLN A 69 -23.97 8.39 -10.29
N SER A 70 -22.92 8.15 -9.53
CA SER A 70 -22.46 6.83 -9.09
C SER A 70 -21.61 6.98 -7.83
N PRO A 71 -21.45 5.93 -7.01
CA PRO A 71 -20.62 6.02 -5.80
C PRO A 71 -19.21 6.57 -6.07
N THR A 72 -18.54 6.13 -7.13
CA THR A 72 -17.19 6.57 -7.49
C THR A 72 -17.15 8.01 -7.98
N LEU A 73 -18.10 8.41 -8.84
CA LEU A 73 -18.16 9.78 -9.34
C LEU A 73 -18.58 10.76 -8.24
N ASN A 74 -19.44 10.35 -7.33
CA ASN A 74 -19.81 11.20 -6.19
C ASN A 74 -18.58 11.50 -5.33
N ILE A 75 -17.72 10.51 -5.06
CA ILE A 75 -16.44 10.74 -4.35
C ILE A 75 -15.58 11.75 -5.11
N ALA A 76 -15.39 11.58 -6.42
CA ALA A 76 -14.59 12.51 -7.21
C ALA A 76 -15.14 13.94 -7.18
N VAL A 77 -16.46 14.10 -7.26
CA VAL A 77 -17.16 15.38 -7.17
C VAL A 77 -16.98 16.01 -5.78
N GLU A 78 -17.21 15.23 -4.71
CA GLU A 78 -17.07 15.69 -3.33
C GLU A 78 -15.63 16.16 -3.04
N GLU A 79 -14.60 15.39 -3.42
CA GLU A 79 -13.19 15.77 -3.24
C GLU A 79 -12.87 17.09 -3.96
N LEU A 80 -13.32 17.24 -5.20
CA LEU A 80 -13.12 18.47 -5.96
C LEU A 80 -13.91 19.66 -5.38
N GLN A 81 -15.17 19.47 -4.96
CA GLN A 81 -15.97 20.53 -4.36
C GLN A 81 -15.38 21.04 -3.05
N GLN A 82 -14.80 20.14 -2.27
CA GLN A 82 -14.20 20.52 -0.97
C GLN A 82 -12.85 21.23 -1.11
N ALA A 83 -12.08 20.88 -2.12
CA ALA A 83 -10.66 21.18 -2.15
C ALA A 83 -10.18 21.99 -3.37
N TRP A 84 -10.87 21.91 -4.51
CA TRP A 84 -10.44 22.58 -5.74
C TRP A 84 -10.80 24.08 -5.72
N LYS A 85 -9.81 24.94 -5.95
CA LYS A 85 -9.94 26.41 -5.90
C LYS A 85 -9.87 27.09 -7.28
N GLY A 86 -9.73 26.29 -8.35
CA GLY A 86 -9.52 26.81 -9.70
C GLY A 86 -10.81 26.94 -10.53
N ALA A 87 -10.65 26.92 -11.83
CA ALA A 87 -11.74 27.00 -12.81
C ALA A 87 -12.75 25.84 -12.67
N PRO A 88 -14.00 26.00 -13.15
CA PRO A 88 -15.01 24.93 -13.17
C PRO A 88 -14.49 23.64 -13.78
N VAL A 89 -14.86 22.50 -13.19
CA VAL A 89 -14.39 21.19 -13.63
C VAL A 89 -15.54 20.36 -14.22
N ARG A 90 -15.31 19.76 -15.37
CA ARG A 90 -16.21 18.81 -16.02
C ARG A 90 -15.58 17.43 -16.09
N LEU A 91 -16.27 16.42 -15.57
CA LEU A 91 -15.90 15.01 -15.68
C LEU A 91 -16.56 14.40 -16.91
N VAL A 92 -15.80 13.68 -17.75
CA VAL A 92 -16.26 13.09 -19.00
C VAL A 92 -15.81 11.64 -19.10
N ILE A 93 -16.76 10.71 -19.21
CA ILE A 93 -16.48 9.30 -19.53
C ILE A 93 -16.43 9.19 -21.05
N GLN A 94 -15.27 8.89 -21.60
CA GLN A 94 -15.08 8.76 -23.03
C GLN A 94 -14.01 7.70 -23.34
N LYS A 95 -14.33 6.77 -24.24
CA LYS A 95 -13.32 5.86 -24.78
C LYS A 95 -12.29 6.63 -25.61
N ASP A 96 -11.03 6.42 -25.33
CA ASP A 96 -9.90 7.01 -26.04
C ASP A 96 -8.84 5.92 -26.25
N LYS A 97 -8.33 5.80 -27.47
CA LYS A 97 -7.30 4.79 -27.81
C LYS A 97 -5.96 5.03 -27.10
N GLN A 98 -5.70 6.26 -26.66
CA GLN A 98 -4.48 6.64 -25.94
C GLN A 98 -4.60 6.41 -24.43
N LEU A 99 -5.80 6.13 -23.93
CA LEU A 99 -6.05 5.92 -22.51
C LEU A 99 -6.33 4.45 -22.19
N GLN A 100 -5.60 3.93 -21.22
CA GLN A 100 -5.93 2.67 -20.57
C GLN A 100 -7.21 2.84 -19.72
N ALA A 101 -7.74 1.74 -19.19
CA ALA A 101 -8.99 1.76 -18.41
C ALA A 101 -8.93 2.74 -17.22
N GLU A 102 -7.80 2.85 -16.54
CA GLU A 102 -7.59 3.78 -15.43
C GLU A 102 -6.75 5.00 -15.82
N GLY A 103 -6.41 5.15 -17.10
CA GLY A 103 -5.77 6.33 -17.64
C GLY A 103 -6.72 7.52 -17.71
N PHE A 104 -6.17 8.72 -17.74
CA PHE A 104 -6.95 9.94 -17.80
C PHE A 104 -6.23 11.04 -18.57
N ARG A 105 -7.02 12.07 -18.95
CA ARG A 105 -6.53 13.30 -19.53
C ARG A 105 -7.12 14.50 -18.82
N ILE A 106 -6.29 15.50 -18.54
CA ILE A 106 -6.67 16.81 -18.01
C ILE A 106 -6.43 17.84 -19.11
N ARG A 107 -7.45 18.63 -19.43
CA ARG A 107 -7.34 19.76 -20.33
C ARG A 107 -7.93 21.00 -19.71
N HIS A 108 -7.24 22.11 -19.85
CA HIS A 108 -7.73 23.44 -19.48
C HIS A 108 -7.92 24.24 -20.76
N GLU A 109 -9.16 24.55 -21.10
CA GLU A 109 -9.58 25.29 -22.29
C GLU A 109 -10.73 26.21 -21.93
N ASP A 110 -10.76 27.45 -22.46
CA ASP A 110 -11.85 28.41 -22.26
C ASP A 110 -12.24 28.63 -20.77
N ASN A 111 -11.25 28.73 -19.91
CA ASN A 111 -11.42 28.88 -18.45
C ASN A 111 -12.24 27.74 -17.82
N LYS A 112 -12.17 26.54 -18.36
CA LYS A 112 -12.77 25.30 -17.84
C LYS A 112 -11.78 24.17 -17.87
N ILE A 113 -11.86 23.28 -16.88
CA ILE A 113 -11.06 22.07 -16.83
C ILE A 113 -11.93 20.88 -17.19
N THR A 114 -11.46 20.08 -18.14
CA THR A 114 -12.12 18.81 -18.51
C THR A 114 -11.23 17.64 -18.09
N LEU A 115 -11.78 16.77 -17.24
CA LEU A 115 -11.17 15.49 -16.87
C LEU A 115 -11.83 14.40 -17.71
N THR A 116 -11.04 13.68 -18.50
CA THR A 116 -11.54 12.64 -19.41
C THR A 116 -10.90 11.30 -19.06
N SER A 117 -11.72 10.24 -18.95
CA SER A 117 -11.24 8.86 -18.77
C SER A 117 -12.24 7.86 -19.38
N PRO A 118 -11.80 6.64 -19.77
CA PRO A 118 -12.69 5.56 -20.16
C PRO A 118 -13.57 5.02 -19.02
N THR A 119 -13.15 5.21 -17.76
CA THR A 119 -13.84 4.66 -16.57
C THR A 119 -14.02 5.70 -15.48
N GLU A 120 -14.93 5.41 -14.56
CA GLU A 120 -15.17 6.24 -13.36
C GLU A 120 -13.96 6.27 -12.43
N THR A 121 -13.27 5.12 -12.28
CA THR A 121 -12.04 5.04 -11.47
C THR A 121 -10.94 5.93 -12.03
N GLY A 122 -10.76 5.96 -13.36
CA GLY A 122 -9.80 6.87 -13.98
C GLY A 122 -10.17 8.35 -13.80
N LEU A 123 -11.46 8.70 -13.75
CA LEU A 123 -11.90 10.05 -13.40
C LEU A 123 -11.64 10.41 -11.94
N LEU A 124 -11.79 9.44 -11.01
CA LEU A 124 -11.41 9.63 -9.62
C LEU A 124 -9.91 9.90 -9.48
N TYR A 125 -9.08 9.14 -10.20
CA TYR A 125 -7.63 9.37 -10.23
C TYR A 125 -7.27 10.72 -10.85
N ALA A 126 -7.98 11.13 -11.90
CA ALA A 126 -7.80 12.45 -12.51
C ALA A 126 -8.14 13.59 -11.52
N ALA A 127 -9.20 13.42 -10.72
CA ALA A 127 -9.58 14.38 -9.69
C ALA A 127 -8.47 14.53 -8.64
N TYR A 128 -7.96 13.43 -8.12
CA TYR A 128 -6.83 13.46 -7.19
C TYR A 128 -5.55 14.02 -7.81
N HIS A 129 -5.29 13.72 -9.08
CA HIS A 129 -4.15 14.29 -9.80
C HIS A 129 -4.28 15.81 -9.91
N LEU A 130 -5.45 16.32 -10.27
CA LEU A 130 -5.71 17.77 -10.37
C LEU A 130 -5.50 18.46 -8.99
N LEU A 131 -6.00 17.86 -7.92
CA LEU A 131 -5.78 18.36 -6.56
C LEU A 131 -4.31 18.37 -6.18
N ARG A 132 -3.56 17.33 -6.54
CA ARG A 132 -2.12 17.24 -6.31
C ARG A 132 -1.35 18.31 -7.08
N MET A 133 -1.73 18.58 -8.34
CA MET A 133 -1.14 19.71 -9.09
C MET A 133 -1.33 21.04 -8.36
N GLN A 134 -2.52 21.28 -7.82
CA GLN A 134 -2.81 22.47 -7.02
C GLN A 134 -1.92 22.54 -5.77
N GLU A 135 -1.81 21.46 -5.00
CA GLU A 135 -1.02 21.40 -3.77
C GLU A 135 0.48 21.57 -4.00
N THR A 136 0.97 21.07 -5.12
CA THR A 136 2.40 21.18 -5.49
C THR A 136 2.71 22.46 -6.27
N GLY A 137 1.76 23.39 -6.42
CA GLY A 137 1.94 24.65 -7.12
C GLY A 137 2.24 24.51 -8.62
N GLN A 138 1.85 23.39 -9.23
CA GLN A 138 2.02 23.19 -10.68
C GLN A 138 1.05 24.10 -11.44
N ASN A 139 1.50 24.59 -12.61
CA ASN A 139 0.66 25.46 -13.44
C ASN A 139 -0.46 24.64 -14.10
N VAL A 140 -1.67 24.76 -13.57
CA VAL A 140 -2.86 24.08 -14.09
C VAL A 140 -3.44 24.81 -15.31
N VAL A 141 -3.13 26.09 -15.50
CA VAL A 141 -3.67 26.93 -16.61
C VAL A 141 -3.18 26.42 -17.97
N GLU A 142 -2.00 25.85 -18.04
CA GLU A 142 -1.40 25.30 -19.26
C GLU A 142 -1.46 23.78 -19.32
N ALA A 143 -2.14 23.13 -18.35
CA ALA A 143 -2.11 21.70 -18.19
C ALA A 143 -2.84 20.99 -19.37
N GLN A 144 -2.05 20.34 -20.21
CA GLN A 144 -2.49 19.25 -21.05
C GLN A 144 -1.78 17.98 -20.60
N THR A 145 -2.38 17.29 -19.67
CA THR A 145 -1.78 16.09 -19.06
C THR A 145 -2.51 14.85 -19.55
N THR A 146 -1.76 13.86 -19.98
CA THR A 146 -2.27 12.52 -20.29
C THR A 146 -1.46 11.52 -19.50
N GLU A 147 -2.12 10.79 -18.61
CA GLU A 147 -1.50 9.78 -17.73
C GLU A 147 -2.11 8.41 -17.94
N ASN A 148 -1.26 7.42 -17.98
CA ASN A 148 -1.63 6.01 -17.94
C ASN A 148 -0.78 5.31 -16.88
N PRO A 149 -1.37 4.48 -16.01
CA PRO A 149 -0.57 3.70 -15.09
C PRO A 149 0.42 2.80 -15.83
N ALA A 150 1.66 2.71 -15.33
CA ALA A 150 2.66 1.81 -15.90
C ALA A 150 2.23 0.34 -15.77
N TYR A 151 1.49 0.02 -14.72
CA TYR A 151 1.03 -1.33 -14.41
C TYR A 151 -0.48 -1.35 -14.15
N ASN A 152 -1.16 -2.35 -14.70
CA ASN A 152 -2.60 -2.53 -14.48
C ASN A 152 -2.95 -2.95 -13.04
N LEU A 153 -2.02 -3.58 -12.33
CA LEU A 153 -2.18 -4.02 -10.96
C LEU A 153 -1.11 -3.37 -10.08
N ARG A 154 -1.57 -2.64 -9.10
CA ARG A 154 -0.77 -1.90 -8.12
C ARG A 154 -1.36 -2.22 -6.76
N ILE A 155 -0.70 -3.12 -6.02
CA ILE A 155 -1.28 -3.83 -4.89
C ILE A 155 -0.48 -3.55 -3.61
N LEU A 156 -1.18 -3.36 -2.50
CA LEU A 156 -0.57 -3.43 -1.18
C LEU A 156 -0.82 -4.82 -0.58
N ASN A 157 0.25 -5.43 -0.09
CA ASN A 157 0.19 -6.69 0.65
C ASN A 157 0.31 -6.39 2.14
N HIS A 158 -0.75 -6.68 2.90
CA HIS A 158 -0.70 -6.60 4.35
C HIS A 158 -0.22 -7.92 4.95
N TRP A 159 0.68 -7.84 5.91
CA TRP A 159 1.10 -8.99 6.70
C TRP A 159 0.36 -9.02 8.04
N ASP A 160 -0.94 -8.81 7.94
CA ASP A 160 -1.86 -8.71 9.06
C ASP A 160 -2.42 -10.09 9.42
N ASN A 161 -2.34 -10.46 10.68
CA ASN A 161 -2.89 -11.70 11.21
C ASN A 161 -4.33 -11.52 11.69
N MET A 162 -5.03 -12.63 11.85
CA MET A 162 -6.45 -12.63 12.26
C MET A 162 -6.64 -12.27 13.73
N ASP A 163 -5.59 -12.39 14.55
CA ASP A 163 -5.52 -11.93 15.94
C ASP A 163 -5.12 -10.46 16.09
N ARG A 164 -5.08 -9.71 14.96
CA ARG A 164 -4.68 -8.32 14.83
C ARG A 164 -3.20 -8.03 15.04
N THR A 165 -2.37 -9.02 15.29
CA THR A 165 -0.92 -8.81 15.18
C THR A 165 -0.54 -8.55 13.73
N VAL A 166 0.52 -7.77 13.52
CA VAL A 166 1.06 -7.47 12.19
C VAL A 166 2.50 -7.93 12.16
N GLU A 167 2.82 -8.83 11.24
CA GLU A 167 4.20 -9.27 11.07
C GLU A 167 5.06 -8.10 10.56
N ARG A 168 6.15 -7.81 11.24
CA ARG A 168 6.96 -6.61 11.03
C ARG A 168 6.16 -5.31 11.21
N GLY A 169 5.13 -5.32 12.04
CA GLY A 169 4.28 -4.17 12.32
C GLY A 169 4.94 -3.18 13.28
N TYR A 170 4.93 -1.91 12.89
CA TYR A 170 5.46 -0.79 13.68
C TYR A 170 4.41 0.28 13.92
N ALA A 171 3.19 0.05 13.44
CA ALA A 171 2.08 0.99 13.44
C ALA A 171 0.91 0.52 14.34
N GLY A 172 1.22 -0.25 15.40
CA GLY A 172 0.22 -0.81 16.29
C GLY A 172 -0.39 -2.11 15.77
N GLN A 173 -1.67 -2.33 16.05
CA GLN A 173 -2.40 -3.51 15.60
C GLN A 173 -2.88 -3.38 14.16
N SER A 174 -3.30 -4.50 13.57
CA SER A 174 -3.95 -4.52 12.25
C SER A 174 -5.08 -3.48 12.17
N LEU A 175 -5.15 -2.80 11.05
CA LEU A 175 -6.23 -1.88 10.75
C LEU A 175 -7.59 -2.59 10.75
N TRP A 176 -7.60 -3.86 10.32
CA TRP A 176 -8.81 -4.68 10.25
C TRP A 176 -9.14 -5.27 11.63
N ASN A 177 -10.24 -4.81 12.24
CA ASN A 177 -10.75 -5.41 13.46
C ASN A 177 -11.69 -6.56 13.13
N TRP A 178 -11.13 -7.77 13.02
CA TRP A 178 -11.88 -8.95 12.64
C TRP A 178 -12.96 -9.37 13.65
N GLU A 179 -12.87 -8.95 14.92
CA GLU A 179 -13.87 -9.24 15.92
C GLU A 179 -15.12 -8.36 15.76
N GLU A 180 -14.92 -7.10 15.40
CA GLU A 180 -15.99 -6.13 15.22
C GLU A 180 -16.69 -6.25 13.84
N LEU A 181 -15.94 -6.67 12.82
CA LEU A 181 -16.48 -6.88 11.48
C LEU A 181 -17.45 -8.08 11.45
N PRO A 182 -18.53 -8.01 10.68
CA PRO A 182 -18.96 -6.92 9.78
C PRO A 182 -19.85 -5.86 10.46
N ASN A 183 -20.09 -5.96 11.76
CA ASN A 183 -21.11 -5.19 12.48
C ASN A 183 -20.69 -3.75 12.77
N THR A 184 -19.39 -3.53 13.04
CA THR A 184 -18.83 -2.20 13.27
C THR A 184 -17.83 -1.88 12.18
N LEU A 185 -18.05 -0.78 11.47
CA LEU A 185 -17.21 -0.31 10.39
C LEU A 185 -16.50 0.96 10.83
N SER A 186 -15.20 0.87 11.07
CA SER A 186 -14.36 2.03 11.40
C SER A 186 -14.25 2.99 10.20
N ASP A 187 -14.30 4.29 10.45
CA ASP A 187 -14.06 5.32 9.43
C ASP A 187 -12.66 5.18 8.80
N ARG A 188 -11.71 4.61 9.53
CA ARG A 188 -10.36 4.34 9.00
C ARG A 188 -10.34 3.42 7.80
N TYR A 189 -11.33 2.57 7.60
CA TYR A 189 -11.42 1.74 6.40
C TYR A 189 -11.72 2.58 5.15
N LYS A 190 -12.59 3.58 5.30
CA LYS A 190 -12.88 4.55 4.25
C LYS A 190 -11.67 5.45 3.97
N GLU A 191 -11.01 5.95 5.01
CA GLU A 191 -9.79 6.74 4.90
C GLU A 191 -8.67 5.96 4.20
N TYR A 192 -8.49 4.67 4.54
CA TYR A 192 -7.55 3.79 3.87
C TYR A 192 -7.85 3.66 2.37
N ALA A 193 -9.11 3.46 2.00
CA ALA A 193 -9.52 3.36 0.59
C ALA A 193 -9.27 4.67 -0.16
N ARG A 194 -9.61 5.81 0.48
CA ARG A 194 -9.32 7.15 -0.03
C ARG A 194 -7.83 7.38 -0.26
N ALA A 195 -7.01 6.99 0.72
CA ALA A 195 -5.57 7.08 0.65
C ALA A 195 -5.01 6.33 -0.55
N ASN A 196 -5.41 5.07 -0.73
CA ASN A 196 -5.01 4.25 -1.87
C ASN A 196 -5.44 4.86 -3.21
N ALA A 197 -6.69 5.25 -3.34
CA ALA A 197 -7.21 5.86 -4.56
C ALA A 197 -6.46 7.17 -4.91
N SER A 198 -6.13 7.97 -3.89
CA SER A 198 -5.43 9.26 -4.09
C SER A 198 -4.05 9.13 -4.72
N ILE A 199 -3.46 7.95 -4.69
CA ILE A 199 -2.16 7.64 -5.27
C ILE A 199 -2.24 6.53 -6.33
N GLY A 200 -3.44 6.12 -6.72
CA GLY A 200 -3.65 5.16 -7.80
C GLY A 200 -3.37 3.69 -7.46
N ILE A 201 -3.31 3.31 -6.19
CA ILE A 201 -3.31 1.90 -5.77
C ILE A 201 -4.70 1.32 -5.98
N ASN A 202 -4.79 0.16 -6.63
CA ASN A 202 -6.07 -0.44 -7.05
C ASN A 202 -6.32 -1.86 -6.51
N GLY A 203 -5.48 -2.34 -5.60
CA GLY A 203 -5.66 -3.63 -4.96
C GLY A 203 -5.05 -3.71 -3.58
N THR A 204 -5.64 -4.54 -2.72
CA THR A 204 -5.14 -4.81 -1.38
C THR A 204 -5.33 -6.28 -1.02
N VAL A 205 -4.27 -6.91 -0.52
CA VAL A 205 -4.34 -8.24 0.12
C VAL A 205 -4.49 -8.00 1.62
N LEU A 206 -5.59 -8.48 2.19
CA LEU A 206 -6.00 -8.11 3.55
C LEU A 206 -5.25 -8.85 4.66
N ASN A 207 -4.65 -10.00 4.37
CA ASN A 207 -4.09 -10.86 5.40
C ASN A 207 -2.69 -11.35 5.04
N ASN A 208 -1.98 -11.76 6.08
CA ASN A 208 -0.60 -12.24 6.02
C ASN A 208 -0.43 -13.38 5.00
N VAL A 209 0.71 -13.41 4.35
CA VAL A 209 1.14 -14.51 3.46
C VAL A 209 1.27 -15.84 4.19
N ASN A 210 1.52 -15.82 5.52
CA ASN A 210 1.38 -16.97 6.42
C ASN A 210 -0.10 -17.21 6.74
N ALA A 211 -0.87 -17.51 5.71
CA ALA A 211 -2.31 -17.48 5.77
C ALA A 211 -2.94 -18.57 6.65
N SER A 212 -3.85 -18.17 7.53
CA SER A 212 -4.73 -19.08 8.22
C SER A 212 -5.85 -19.55 7.27
N PRO A 213 -6.12 -20.87 7.17
CA PRO A 213 -7.26 -21.38 6.38
C PRO A 213 -8.61 -20.74 6.78
N LYS A 214 -8.76 -20.33 8.03
CA LYS A 214 -9.98 -19.71 8.59
C LYS A 214 -10.44 -18.49 7.79
N ILE A 215 -9.56 -17.77 7.10
CA ILE A 215 -9.94 -16.62 6.25
C ILE A 215 -10.98 -16.98 5.18
N LEU A 216 -11.02 -18.25 4.74
CA LEU A 216 -11.96 -18.75 3.75
C LEU A 216 -13.28 -19.31 4.36
N SER A 217 -13.46 -19.24 5.68
CA SER A 217 -14.73 -19.64 6.31
C SER A 217 -15.86 -18.68 5.94
N ALA A 218 -17.10 -19.16 5.98
CA ALA A 218 -18.29 -18.37 5.66
C ALA A 218 -18.37 -17.11 6.55
N GLU A 219 -18.00 -17.22 7.84
CA GLU A 219 -17.94 -16.09 8.77
C GLU A 219 -16.99 -15.00 8.28
N TYR A 220 -15.73 -15.37 7.98
CA TYR A 220 -14.71 -14.38 7.58
C TYR A 220 -14.99 -13.81 6.19
N LEU A 221 -15.57 -14.57 5.28
CA LEU A 221 -15.97 -14.02 3.98
C LEU A 221 -17.01 -12.90 4.08
N GLN A 222 -17.89 -12.89 5.11
CA GLN A 222 -18.79 -11.75 5.35
C GLN A 222 -18.01 -10.52 5.87
N LYS A 223 -16.99 -10.74 6.70
CA LYS A 223 -16.10 -9.67 7.19
C LYS A 223 -15.30 -9.06 6.03
N VAL A 224 -14.75 -9.90 5.16
CA VAL A 224 -14.06 -9.46 3.93
C VAL A 224 -15.00 -8.70 3.00
N LYS A 225 -16.26 -9.17 2.86
CA LYS A 225 -17.28 -8.47 2.06
C LYS A 225 -17.52 -7.04 2.56
N ALA A 226 -17.61 -6.85 3.87
CA ALA A 226 -17.85 -5.54 4.45
C ALA A 226 -16.73 -4.54 4.08
N LEU A 227 -15.47 -4.99 4.09
CA LEU A 227 -14.32 -4.19 3.62
C LEU A 227 -14.37 -3.96 2.11
N ALA A 228 -14.67 -5.00 1.33
CA ALA A 228 -14.77 -4.89 -0.13
C ALA A 228 -15.85 -3.89 -0.56
N ASP A 229 -16.98 -3.84 0.15
CA ASP A 229 -18.06 -2.90 -0.16
C ASP A 229 -17.67 -1.44 0.11
N ILE A 230 -16.83 -1.19 1.13
CA ILE A 230 -16.25 0.14 1.40
C ILE A 230 -15.23 0.53 0.33
N PHE A 231 -14.40 -0.43 -0.12
CA PHE A 231 -13.28 -0.17 -1.01
C PHE A 231 -13.69 -0.01 -2.48
N ARG A 232 -14.74 -0.70 -2.89
CA ARG A 232 -15.20 -0.73 -4.29
C ARG A 232 -15.44 0.66 -4.91
N PRO A 233 -16.09 1.62 -4.23
CA PRO A 233 -16.29 2.96 -4.78
C PRO A 233 -15.00 3.71 -5.06
N TYR A 234 -13.92 3.35 -4.38
CA TYR A 234 -12.57 3.91 -4.57
C TYR A 234 -11.76 3.20 -5.65
N GLY A 235 -12.33 2.19 -6.33
CA GLY A 235 -11.62 1.39 -7.32
C GLY A 235 -10.62 0.39 -6.72
N LEU A 236 -10.64 0.19 -5.40
CA LEU A 236 -9.72 -0.69 -4.69
C LEU A 236 -10.33 -2.09 -4.56
N ARG A 237 -9.71 -3.09 -5.18
CA ARG A 237 -10.13 -4.50 -5.10
C ARG A 237 -9.50 -5.23 -3.94
N VAL A 238 -10.25 -6.19 -3.39
CA VAL A 238 -9.79 -7.05 -2.32
C VAL A 238 -9.23 -8.36 -2.88
N TYR A 239 -8.10 -8.78 -2.35
CA TYR A 239 -7.44 -10.06 -2.55
C TYR A 239 -7.22 -10.73 -1.19
N LEU A 240 -7.05 -12.04 -1.17
CA LEU A 240 -6.74 -12.79 0.04
C LEU A 240 -5.50 -13.65 -0.16
N SER A 241 -4.64 -13.67 0.87
CA SER A 241 -3.67 -14.75 1.00
C SER A 241 -4.37 -16.01 1.45
N VAL A 242 -4.04 -17.15 0.82
CA VAL A 242 -4.66 -18.45 1.15
C VAL A 242 -3.61 -19.49 1.50
N ASN A 243 -3.95 -20.32 2.48
CA ASN A 243 -3.19 -21.51 2.80
C ASN A 243 -3.50 -22.60 1.77
N PHE A 244 -2.47 -23.17 1.17
CA PHE A 244 -2.62 -24.18 0.10
C PHE A 244 -3.38 -25.44 0.57
N ALA A 245 -3.20 -25.84 1.82
CA ALA A 245 -3.90 -26.97 2.42
C ALA A 245 -5.26 -26.62 3.05
N SER A 246 -5.88 -25.50 2.67
CA SER A 246 -7.22 -25.13 3.17
C SER A 246 -8.29 -26.22 3.01
N PRO A 247 -8.32 -27.05 1.95
CA PRO A 247 -9.28 -28.16 1.84
C PRO A 247 -9.18 -29.19 2.99
N MET A 248 -7.96 -29.48 3.41
CA MET A 248 -7.72 -30.39 4.54
C MET A 248 -8.16 -29.79 5.87
N ALA A 249 -7.86 -28.50 6.06
CA ALA A 249 -8.09 -27.81 7.32
C ALA A 249 -9.57 -27.44 7.55
N LEU A 250 -10.32 -27.12 6.49
CA LEU A 250 -11.70 -26.63 6.60
C LEU A 250 -12.75 -27.73 6.41
N ASP A 251 -12.50 -28.68 5.52
CA ASP A 251 -13.47 -29.73 5.16
C ASP A 251 -12.89 -31.14 5.27
N SER A 252 -11.78 -31.30 6.00
CA SER A 252 -11.19 -32.59 6.36
C SER A 252 -10.86 -33.50 5.17
N LEU A 253 -10.54 -32.94 4.00
CA LEU A 253 -10.04 -33.72 2.90
C LEU A 253 -8.72 -34.40 3.32
N SER A 254 -8.49 -35.60 2.83
CA SER A 254 -7.29 -36.40 3.18
C SER A 254 -6.01 -35.87 2.53
N THR A 255 -6.13 -35.02 1.53
CA THR A 255 -5.01 -34.44 0.75
C THR A 255 -5.30 -33.04 0.30
N ALA A 256 -4.25 -32.31 -0.08
CA ALA A 256 -4.33 -31.05 -0.85
C ALA A 256 -3.56 -31.18 -2.20
N ASP A 257 -3.35 -32.41 -2.70
CA ASP A 257 -2.74 -32.64 -4.02
C ASP A 257 -3.52 -31.86 -5.09
N PRO A 258 -2.88 -30.92 -5.83
CA PRO A 258 -3.55 -30.10 -6.83
C PRO A 258 -4.11 -30.86 -8.03
N LEU A 259 -3.74 -32.12 -8.21
CA LEU A 259 -4.27 -33.00 -9.27
C LEU A 259 -5.40 -33.92 -8.76
N ASP A 260 -5.67 -33.93 -7.47
CA ASP A 260 -6.80 -34.66 -6.92
C ASP A 260 -8.13 -34.02 -7.31
N LYS A 261 -9.08 -34.85 -7.77
CA LYS A 261 -10.37 -34.38 -8.29
C LYS A 261 -11.26 -33.73 -7.22
N GLU A 262 -11.16 -34.20 -5.97
CA GLU A 262 -11.93 -33.65 -4.87
C GLU A 262 -11.36 -32.31 -4.40
N VAL A 263 -10.04 -32.18 -4.36
CA VAL A 263 -9.34 -30.92 -4.09
C VAL A 263 -9.67 -29.86 -5.16
N ILE A 264 -9.60 -30.23 -6.44
CA ILE A 264 -9.98 -29.35 -7.55
C ILE A 264 -11.45 -28.91 -7.43
N ARG A 265 -12.35 -29.83 -7.10
CA ARG A 265 -13.78 -29.55 -6.90
C ARG A 265 -14.00 -28.61 -5.72
N TRP A 266 -13.30 -28.83 -4.63
CA TRP A 266 -13.37 -28.01 -3.43
C TRP A 266 -12.99 -26.55 -3.74
N TRP A 267 -11.84 -26.33 -4.38
CA TRP A 267 -11.40 -24.99 -4.75
C TRP A 267 -12.37 -24.30 -5.72
N LYS A 268 -12.90 -25.01 -6.71
CA LYS A 268 -13.93 -24.45 -7.61
C LYS A 268 -15.19 -24.02 -6.86
N ASN A 269 -15.65 -24.82 -5.90
CA ASN A 269 -16.81 -24.48 -5.09
C ASN A 269 -16.54 -23.30 -4.16
N LYS A 270 -15.37 -23.27 -3.52
CA LYS A 270 -14.96 -22.17 -2.64
C LYS A 270 -14.83 -20.86 -3.43
N VAL A 271 -14.22 -20.86 -4.57
CA VAL A 271 -14.14 -19.70 -5.47
C VAL A 271 -15.54 -19.22 -5.89
N LYS A 272 -16.43 -20.15 -6.27
CA LYS A 272 -17.82 -19.79 -6.59
C LYS A 272 -18.53 -19.16 -5.40
N GLU A 273 -18.33 -19.66 -4.19
CA GLU A 273 -18.85 -19.07 -2.95
C GLU A 273 -18.34 -17.64 -2.75
N ILE A 274 -17.01 -17.42 -2.89
CA ILE A 274 -16.40 -16.11 -2.74
C ILE A 274 -17.01 -15.11 -3.72
N TYR A 275 -17.08 -15.42 -5.01
CA TYR A 275 -17.63 -14.50 -6.01
C TYR A 275 -19.13 -14.25 -5.87
N ARG A 276 -19.88 -15.18 -5.28
CA ARG A 276 -21.28 -14.93 -4.91
C ARG A 276 -21.40 -13.87 -3.80
N ILE A 277 -20.42 -13.82 -2.89
CA ILE A 277 -20.38 -12.88 -1.75
C ILE A 277 -19.72 -11.57 -2.15
N ILE A 278 -18.62 -11.63 -2.92
CA ILE A 278 -17.79 -10.50 -3.34
C ILE A 278 -17.61 -10.56 -4.87
N PRO A 279 -18.55 -10.01 -5.64
CA PRO A 279 -18.55 -10.19 -7.12
C PRO A 279 -17.32 -9.65 -7.85
N ASP A 280 -16.63 -8.68 -7.26
CA ASP A 280 -15.42 -8.03 -7.79
C ASP A 280 -14.12 -8.51 -7.10
N PHE A 281 -14.17 -9.64 -6.40
CA PHE A 281 -12.98 -10.23 -5.77
C PHE A 281 -11.83 -10.36 -6.75
N GLY A 282 -10.63 -9.94 -6.36
CA GLY A 282 -9.48 -9.86 -7.27
C GLY A 282 -8.77 -11.20 -7.50
N GLY A 283 -8.68 -12.04 -6.47
CA GLY A 283 -7.96 -13.31 -6.53
C GLY A 283 -7.14 -13.63 -5.30
N PHE A 284 -6.22 -14.58 -5.44
CA PHE A 284 -5.44 -15.12 -4.35
C PHE A 284 -3.97 -14.72 -4.42
N LEU A 285 -3.37 -14.50 -3.24
CA LEU A 285 -1.93 -14.51 -3.02
C LEU A 285 -1.56 -15.82 -2.33
N VAL A 286 -0.50 -16.48 -2.79
CA VAL A 286 -0.07 -17.76 -2.24
C VAL A 286 1.42 -17.75 -1.92
N LYS A 287 1.75 -18.08 -0.68
CA LYS A 287 3.07 -18.50 -0.24
C LYS A 287 3.02 -20.03 -0.02
N ALA A 288 3.79 -20.78 -0.78
CA ALA A 288 3.76 -22.23 -0.77
C ALA A 288 5.16 -22.80 -0.57
N ASN A 289 5.26 -23.93 0.15
CA ASN A 289 6.50 -24.65 0.44
C ASN A 289 7.63 -23.77 1.01
N SER A 290 7.26 -22.84 1.89
CA SER A 290 8.20 -21.91 2.48
C SER A 290 7.79 -21.58 3.91
N GLU A 291 8.76 -21.61 4.84
CA GLU A 291 8.60 -21.26 6.26
C GLU A 291 7.39 -21.96 6.93
N GLY A 292 7.25 -23.25 6.69
CA GLY A 292 6.17 -24.06 7.26
C GLY A 292 4.79 -23.92 6.60
N GLN A 293 4.67 -23.09 5.56
CA GLN A 293 3.44 -23.05 4.76
C GLN A 293 3.40 -24.23 3.79
N PRO A 294 2.28 -24.99 3.77
CA PRO A 294 2.14 -26.12 2.86
C PRO A 294 2.07 -25.69 1.41
N GLY A 295 2.47 -26.59 0.53
CA GLY A 295 2.44 -26.31 -0.90
C GLY A 295 2.40 -27.57 -1.76
N PRO A 296 2.40 -27.44 -3.09
CA PRO A 296 2.29 -28.58 -4.00
C PRO A 296 3.46 -29.56 -3.88
N CYS A 297 4.66 -29.11 -3.50
CA CYS A 297 5.82 -29.99 -3.37
C CYS A 297 5.64 -31.05 -2.27
N ASP A 298 4.82 -30.79 -1.25
CA ASP A 298 4.48 -31.76 -0.20
C ASP A 298 3.71 -32.95 -0.74
N PHE A 299 3.16 -32.84 -1.94
CA PHE A 299 2.40 -33.86 -2.66
C PHE A 299 3.13 -34.35 -3.92
N GLY A 300 4.41 -34.05 -4.08
CA GLY A 300 5.21 -34.40 -5.24
C GLY A 300 4.80 -33.65 -6.53
N ARG A 301 4.26 -32.44 -6.39
CA ARG A 301 3.82 -31.60 -7.50
C ARG A 301 4.66 -30.33 -7.60
N THR A 302 4.68 -29.74 -8.79
CA THR A 302 5.38 -28.50 -9.06
C THR A 302 4.59 -27.27 -8.58
N HIS A 303 5.27 -26.14 -8.40
CA HIS A 303 4.62 -24.86 -8.14
C HIS A 303 3.64 -24.47 -9.25
N ALA A 304 3.95 -24.80 -10.51
CA ALA A 304 3.06 -24.54 -11.64
C ALA A 304 1.76 -25.34 -11.57
N GLU A 305 1.81 -26.62 -11.20
CA GLU A 305 0.61 -27.44 -11.02
C GLU A 305 -0.27 -26.91 -9.90
N GLY A 306 0.32 -26.51 -8.76
CA GLY A 306 -0.42 -25.92 -7.65
C GLY A 306 -1.07 -24.56 -8.02
N ALA A 307 -0.31 -23.68 -8.64
CA ALA A 307 -0.80 -22.39 -9.08
C ALA A 307 -1.91 -22.51 -10.14
N ASN A 308 -1.74 -23.43 -11.09
CA ASN A 308 -2.68 -23.64 -12.19
C ASN A 308 -4.02 -24.20 -11.70
N MET A 309 -4.05 -25.05 -10.69
CA MET A 309 -5.29 -25.51 -10.06
C MET A 309 -6.14 -24.34 -9.55
N LEU A 310 -5.52 -23.42 -8.81
CA LEU A 310 -6.20 -22.23 -8.30
C LEU A 310 -6.58 -21.26 -9.43
N ALA A 311 -5.71 -21.08 -10.40
CA ALA A 311 -5.94 -20.23 -11.55
C ALA A 311 -7.12 -20.72 -12.41
N ASP A 312 -7.24 -22.02 -12.62
CA ASP A 312 -8.36 -22.63 -13.35
C ASP A 312 -9.68 -22.47 -12.58
N ALA A 313 -9.67 -22.47 -11.24
CA ALA A 313 -10.85 -22.17 -10.42
C ALA A 313 -11.28 -20.71 -10.53
N LEU A 314 -10.33 -19.76 -10.58
CA LEU A 314 -10.57 -18.33 -10.66
C LEU A 314 -10.90 -17.84 -12.09
N LYS A 315 -10.47 -18.54 -13.12
CA LYS A 315 -10.59 -18.13 -14.52
C LYS A 315 -12.01 -17.72 -14.97
N PRO A 316 -13.10 -18.41 -14.59
CA PRO A 316 -14.47 -18.03 -14.99
C PRO A 316 -14.85 -16.63 -14.51
N TYR A 317 -14.23 -16.14 -13.45
CA TYR A 317 -14.50 -14.85 -12.81
C TYR A 317 -13.44 -13.78 -13.13
N LYS A 318 -12.46 -14.09 -13.98
CA LYS A 318 -11.32 -13.22 -14.31
C LYS A 318 -10.43 -12.89 -13.11
N GLY A 319 -10.46 -13.74 -12.08
CA GLY A 319 -9.57 -13.63 -10.93
C GLY A 319 -8.15 -14.12 -11.27
N ILE A 320 -7.19 -13.65 -10.49
CA ILE A 320 -5.76 -13.98 -10.68
C ILE A 320 -5.20 -14.73 -9.48
N VAL A 321 -4.09 -15.42 -9.72
CA VAL A 321 -3.22 -15.97 -8.68
C VAL A 321 -1.92 -15.20 -8.69
N MET A 322 -1.55 -14.62 -7.57
CA MET A 322 -0.22 -14.10 -7.28
C MET A 322 0.54 -15.19 -6.54
N TRP A 323 1.48 -15.83 -7.21
CA TRP A 323 2.24 -16.96 -6.66
C TRP A 323 3.65 -16.50 -6.29
N ARG A 324 3.95 -16.49 -4.99
CA ARG A 324 5.26 -16.00 -4.52
C ARG A 324 6.38 -16.97 -4.86
N ALA A 325 7.37 -16.48 -5.58
CA ALA A 325 8.63 -17.17 -5.81
C ALA A 325 9.60 -16.87 -4.66
N PHE A 326 9.22 -17.32 -3.47
CA PHE A 326 10.03 -17.20 -2.28
C PHE A 326 10.04 -18.56 -1.58
N VAL A 327 11.13 -19.26 -1.71
CA VAL A 327 11.32 -20.56 -1.12
C VAL A 327 12.35 -20.44 -0.01
N TYR A 328 11.95 -20.83 1.19
CA TYR A 328 12.77 -20.76 2.38
C TYR A 328 12.89 -22.15 3.05
N SER A 329 13.13 -23.15 2.25
CA SER A 329 13.45 -24.50 2.75
C SER A 329 14.92 -24.76 2.52
N PRO A 330 15.73 -25.00 3.55
CA PRO A 330 17.17 -25.14 3.41
C PRO A 330 17.51 -26.53 2.84
N SER A 331 17.21 -26.76 1.58
CA SER A 331 17.67 -27.94 0.84
C SER A 331 19.04 -27.74 0.23
N ASP A 332 19.48 -26.49 0.08
CA ASP A 332 20.78 -26.13 -0.45
C ASP A 332 21.46 -25.12 0.49
N ALA A 333 22.78 -25.12 0.51
CA ALA A 333 23.59 -24.18 1.27
C ALA A 333 23.49 -22.74 0.74
N ASP A 334 23.10 -22.55 -0.52
CA ASP A 334 22.98 -21.25 -1.17
C ASP A 334 21.50 -20.83 -1.36
N ARG A 335 20.97 -20.17 -0.38
CA ARG A 335 19.59 -19.65 -0.36
C ARG A 335 19.27 -18.68 -1.50
N ALA A 336 20.25 -17.97 -2.01
CA ALA A 336 20.06 -17.01 -3.10
C ALA A 336 19.71 -17.69 -4.42
N LYS A 337 20.10 -18.95 -4.62
CA LYS A 337 19.81 -19.71 -5.83
C LYS A 337 18.51 -20.47 -5.78
N GLN A 338 17.97 -20.74 -4.61
CA GLN A 338 16.88 -21.71 -4.46
C GLN A 338 15.63 -21.30 -5.25
N ALA A 339 15.14 -20.08 -5.09
CA ALA A 339 13.98 -19.62 -5.84
C ALA A 339 14.21 -19.63 -7.35
N TYR A 340 15.43 -19.29 -7.79
CA TYR A 340 15.79 -19.36 -9.19
C TYR A 340 15.73 -20.79 -9.73
N LEU A 341 16.39 -21.73 -9.06
CA LEU A 341 16.45 -23.15 -9.49
C LEU A 341 15.08 -23.83 -9.50
N GLU A 342 14.14 -23.39 -8.65
CA GLU A 342 12.80 -23.96 -8.58
C GLU A 342 11.83 -23.33 -9.59
N PHE A 343 11.97 -22.05 -9.91
CA PHE A 343 11.00 -21.34 -10.75
C PHE A 343 11.42 -21.16 -12.20
N GLU A 344 12.69 -20.98 -12.51
CA GLU A 344 13.17 -20.84 -13.88
C GLU A 344 12.77 -22.04 -14.77
N PRO A 345 12.92 -23.32 -14.34
CA PRO A 345 12.51 -24.45 -15.15
C PRO A 345 10.99 -24.55 -15.42
N LEU A 346 10.19 -23.77 -14.67
CA LEU A 346 8.74 -23.73 -14.82
C LEU A 346 8.26 -22.59 -15.73
N ASP A 347 9.17 -21.83 -16.34
CA ASP A 347 8.79 -20.74 -17.23
C ASP A 347 7.91 -21.23 -18.38
N GLY A 348 6.81 -20.55 -18.64
CA GLY A 348 5.81 -20.93 -19.63
C GLY A 348 4.85 -22.04 -19.21
N GLN A 349 4.99 -22.65 -18.03
CA GLN A 349 4.09 -23.69 -17.53
C GLN A 349 2.90 -23.15 -16.74
N PHE A 350 2.95 -21.89 -16.32
CA PHE A 350 1.88 -21.21 -15.58
C PHE A 350 0.75 -20.76 -16.50
N ARG A 351 -0.50 -20.77 -15.99
CA ARG A 351 -1.66 -20.18 -16.69
C ARG A 351 -1.50 -18.66 -16.84
N ASN A 352 -2.13 -18.10 -17.87
CA ASN A 352 -2.07 -16.65 -18.16
C ASN A 352 -2.62 -15.75 -17.05
N ASN A 353 -3.43 -16.27 -16.14
CA ASN A 353 -3.94 -15.57 -14.97
C ASN A 353 -3.16 -15.89 -13.67
N VAL A 354 -2.01 -16.53 -13.79
CA VAL A 354 -0.99 -16.61 -12.74
C VAL A 354 0.05 -15.52 -12.99
N ILE A 355 0.39 -14.79 -11.95
CA ILE A 355 1.50 -13.84 -11.94
C ILE A 355 2.49 -14.31 -10.87
N VAL A 356 3.70 -14.64 -11.25
CA VAL A 356 4.73 -15.03 -10.30
C VAL A 356 5.26 -13.78 -9.61
N GLN A 357 5.09 -13.72 -8.29
CA GLN A 357 5.46 -12.58 -7.45
C GLN A 357 6.86 -12.79 -6.88
N VAL A 358 7.77 -11.92 -7.28
CA VAL A 358 9.21 -12.02 -7.01
C VAL A 358 9.64 -10.83 -6.16
N LYS A 359 10.31 -11.08 -5.03
CA LYS A 359 10.97 -10.02 -4.25
C LYS A 359 12.03 -9.34 -5.09
N ASN A 360 12.28 -8.07 -4.83
CA ASN A 360 13.30 -7.32 -5.55
C ASN A 360 14.71 -7.95 -5.45
N GLY A 361 15.04 -8.58 -4.32
CA GLY A 361 16.27 -9.36 -4.12
C GLY A 361 16.04 -10.87 -4.03
N PRO A 362 17.09 -11.70 -4.18
CA PRO A 362 16.94 -13.17 -4.26
C PRO A 362 16.72 -13.84 -2.90
N ILE A 363 17.08 -13.21 -1.79
CA ILE A 363 16.94 -13.78 -0.45
C ILE A 363 15.77 -13.15 0.28
N ASP A 364 15.79 -11.83 0.41
CA ASP A 364 14.78 -11.07 1.13
C ASP A 364 14.76 -9.62 0.60
N PHE A 365 14.33 -8.64 1.40
CA PHE A 365 14.30 -7.23 1.02
C PHE A 365 15.53 -6.45 1.52
N GLN A 366 16.67 -7.09 1.67
CA GLN A 366 17.86 -6.45 2.20
C GLN A 366 18.39 -5.40 1.22
N PRO A 367 18.81 -4.21 1.69
CA PRO A 367 19.16 -3.09 0.82
C PRO A 367 20.36 -3.34 -0.12
N ARG A 368 21.21 -4.30 0.21
CA ARG A 368 22.44 -4.59 -0.54
C ARG A 368 22.38 -5.89 -1.35
N GLU A 369 21.23 -6.53 -1.42
CA GLU A 369 21.05 -7.67 -2.31
C GLU A 369 21.10 -7.23 -3.77
N PRO A 370 21.66 -8.06 -4.67
CA PRO A 370 21.46 -7.88 -6.10
C PRO A 370 19.97 -8.08 -6.43
N TYR A 371 19.55 -7.63 -7.61
CA TYR A 371 18.19 -7.90 -8.06
C TYR A 371 18.00 -9.39 -8.38
N SER A 372 16.77 -9.89 -8.14
CA SER A 372 16.47 -11.31 -8.39
C SER A 372 16.70 -11.66 -9.87
N PRO A 373 17.46 -12.72 -10.15
CA PRO A 373 17.72 -13.15 -11.52
C PRO A 373 16.48 -13.65 -12.25
N LEU A 374 15.39 -13.95 -11.54
CA LEU A 374 14.10 -14.35 -12.15
C LEU A 374 13.54 -13.27 -13.07
N PHE A 375 13.80 -11.97 -12.79
CA PHE A 375 13.33 -10.89 -13.66
C PHE A 375 13.90 -10.92 -15.08
N GLY A 376 15.04 -11.56 -15.29
CA GLY A 376 15.64 -11.76 -16.62
C GLY A 376 15.47 -13.16 -17.19
N ALA A 377 15.17 -14.15 -16.34
CA ALA A 377 15.14 -15.57 -16.71
C ALA A 377 13.76 -16.05 -17.17
N MET A 378 12.68 -15.58 -16.53
CA MET A 378 11.32 -15.99 -16.89
C MET A 378 10.76 -15.10 -18.00
N GLN A 379 10.73 -15.59 -19.23
CA GLN A 379 10.34 -14.83 -20.42
C GLN A 379 8.88 -15.05 -20.84
N HIS A 380 8.28 -16.16 -20.42
CA HIS A 380 6.96 -16.60 -20.86
C HIS A 380 5.89 -16.52 -19.77
N THR A 381 6.31 -16.37 -18.53
CA THR A 381 5.42 -16.29 -17.36
C THR A 381 5.28 -14.83 -16.92
N PRO A 382 4.05 -14.32 -16.69
CA PRO A 382 3.87 -12.99 -16.13
C PRO A 382 4.55 -12.85 -14.77
N LEU A 383 5.34 -11.79 -14.59
CA LEU A 383 6.01 -11.47 -13.33
C LEU A 383 5.43 -10.21 -12.69
N MET A 384 5.50 -10.13 -11.37
CA MET A 384 5.35 -8.89 -10.62
C MET A 384 6.49 -8.73 -9.62
N ALA A 385 6.92 -7.49 -9.43
CA ALA A 385 7.89 -7.16 -8.41
C ALA A 385 7.19 -6.96 -7.05
N GLU A 386 7.76 -7.53 -5.99
CA GLU A 386 7.35 -7.31 -4.62
C GLU A 386 8.40 -6.46 -3.91
N PHE A 387 7.99 -5.28 -3.44
CA PHE A 387 8.82 -4.36 -2.69
C PHE A 387 8.41 -4.31 -1.23
N GLN A 388 9.35 -3.99 -0.35
CA GLN A 388 9.05 -3.77 1.05
C GLN A 388 8.96 -2.27 1.34
N VAL A 389 7.79 -1.81 1.76
CA VAL A 389 7.57 -0.44 2.25
C VAL A 389 7.83 -0.34 3.75
N THR A 390 7.86 -1.48 4.44
CA THR A 390 7.92 -1.59 5.91
C THR A 390 9.26 -1.25 6.53
N GLN A 391 10.34 -1.08 5.75
CA GLN A 391 11.68 -0.74 6.25
C GLN A 391 12.30 -1.79 7.19
N GLU A 392 12.00 -3.08 7.00
CA GLU A 392 12.42 -4.16 7.90
C GLU A 392 13.94 -4.16 8.18
N TYR A 393 14.76 -3.97 7.13
CA TYR A 393 16.22 -3.94 7.26
C TYR A 393 16.81 -2.53 7.33
N LEU A 394 15.96 -1.52 7.50
CA LEU A 394 16.31 -0.11 7.54
C LEU A 394 15.83 0.57 8.84
N GLY A 395 15.91 -0.18 9.94
CA GLY A 395 15.62 0.32 11.28
C GLY A 395 14.15 0.35 11.66
N HIS A 396 13.28 -0.34 10.93
CA HIS A 396 11.88 -0.56 11.34
C HIS A 396 11.15 0.74 11.73
N SER A 397 11.20 1.77 10.92
CA SER A 397 10.65 3.11 11.24
C SER A 397 11.36 3.86 12.38
N ASN A 398 12.42 3.34 12.97
CA ASN A 398 13.26 4.07 13.93
C ASN A 398 14.27 5.01 13.23
N HIS A 399 14.47 4.83 11.95
CA HIS A 399 15.36 5.64 11.13
C HIS A 399 14.60 6.33 10.00
N LEU A 400 15.06 7.54 9.66
CA LEU A 400 14.62 8.22 8.47
C LEU A 400 15.22 7.52 7.23
N ALA A 401 14.41 6.72 6.56
CA ALA A 401 14.78 6.03 5.34
C ALA A 401 13.80 6.36 4.20
N TYR A 402 14.29 7.00 3.15
CA TYR A 402 13.53 7.27 1.94
C TYR A 402 13.91 6.26 0.86
N LEU A 403 12.98 5.38 0.51
CA LEU A 403 13.23 4.19 -0.31
C LEU A 403 13.18 4.45 -1.83
N ALA A 404 12.67 5.60 -2.25
CA ALA A 404 12.49 5.90 -3.67
C ALA A 404 13.78 5.76 -4.52
N PRO A 405 14.99 6.13 -4.04
CA PRO A 405 16.21 5.90 -4.80
C PRO A 405 16.48 4.42 -5.09
N MET A 406 16.19 3.52 -4.13
CA MET A 406 16.35 2.07 -4.31
C MET A 406 15.39 1.53 -5.38
N TRP A 407 14.14 1.99 -5.36
CA TRP A 407 13.15 1.58 -6.36
C TRP A 407 13.45 2.15 -7.74
N LYS A 408 13.99 3.37 -7.80
CA LYS A 408 14.47 3.95 -9.05
C LYS A 408 15.55 3.08 -9.69
N GLU A 409 16.57 2.70 -8.92
CA GLU A 409 17.63 1.80 -9.38
C GLU A 409 17.07 0.47 -9.89
N PHE A 410 16.09 -0.10 -9.19
CA PHE A 410 15.43 -1.32 -9.62
C PHE A 410 14.75 -1.15 -10.99
N PHE A 411 13.94 -0.09 -11.18
CA PHE A 411 13.22 0.14 -12.43
C PHE A 411 14.12 0.61 -13.59
N GLU A 412 15.31 1.09 -13.29
CA GLU A 412 16.35 1.32 -14.30
C GLU A 412 17.03 0.02 -14.75
N PHE A 413 17.11 -0.97 -13.86
CA PHE A 413 17.69 -2.28 -14.15
C PHE A 413 16.68 -3.27 -14.74
N VAL A 414 15.49 -3.38 -14.11
CA VAL A 414 14.42 -4.25 -14.59
C VAL A 414 13.49 -3.43 -15.48
N ALA A 415 13.51 -3.74 -16.78
CA ALA A 415 12.66 -3.02 -17.73
C ALA A 415 11.18 -3.07 -17.32
N PRO A 416 10.50 -1.92 -17.17
CA PRO A 416 9.10 -1.88 -16.74
C PRO A 416 8.16 -2.76 -17.57
N ALA A 417 8.41 -2.85 -18.88
CA ALA A 417 7.61 -3.67 -19.81
C ALA A 417 7.70 -5.20 -19.53
N SER A 418 8.71 -5.66 -18.78
CA SER A 418 8.85 -7.06 -18.39
C SER A 418 7.96 -7.47 -17.23
N LEU A 419 7.35 -6.51 -16.53
CA LEU A 419 6.48 -6.74 -15.40
C LEU A 419 5.01 -6.51 -15.75
N LYS A 420 4.11 -7.29 -15.16
CA LYS A 420 2.65 -7.13 -15.31
C LYS A 420 2.03 -6.36 -14.16
N ALA A 421 2.68 -6.35 -13.01
CA ALA A 421 2.16 -5.78 -11.78
C ALA A 421 3.29 -5.40 -10.82
N VAL A 422 2.93 -4.63 -9.80
CA VAL A 422 3.81 -4.30 -8.67
C VAL A 422 3.03 -4.45 -7.38
N ALA A 423 3.68 -5.04 -6.39
CA ALA A 423 3.18 -5.17 -5.02
C ALA A 423 4.11 -4.47 -4.04
N GLY A 424 3.53 -3.83 -3.04
CA GLY A 424 4.24 -3.26 -1.89
C GLY A 424 3.83 -3.94 -0.60
N VAL A 425 4.77 -4.47 0.18
CA VAL A 425 4.48 -4.95 1.54
C VAL A 425 4.37 -3.74 2.45
N ALA A 426 3.18 -3.51 2.99
CA ALA A 426 2.86 -2.34 3.80
C ALA A 426 2.28 -2.76 5.16
N ASN A 427 2.86 -2.24 6.23
CA ASN A 427 2.37 -2.40 7.58
C ASN A 427 1.66 -1.13 8.01
N ILE A 428 0.38 -1.05 7.71
CA ILE A 428 -0.50 0.04 8.10
C ILE A 428 -1.34 -0.46 9.27
N GLY A 429 -1.34 0.27 10.38
CA GLY A 429 -1.99 -0.16 11.60
C GLY A 429 -2.83 0.91 12.28
N THR A 430 -3.17 0.64 13.54
CA THR A 430 -4.06 1.47 14.37
C THR A 430 -3.42 2.71 14.93
N ASP A 431 -2.10 2.85 14.87
CA ASP A 431 -1.41 4.05 15.35
C ASP A 431 -1.83 5.29 14.57
N ALA A 432 -1.50 6.47 15.12
CA ALA A 432 -2.01 7.74 14.65
C ALA A 432 -1.79 7.97 13.15
N ASN A 433 -0.62 7.61 12.64
CA ASN A 433 -0.34 7.72 11.21
C ASN A 433 -0.50 6.38 10.48
N TRP A 434 -0.69 6.45 9.16
CA TRP A 434 -1.03 5.31 8.32
C TRP A 434 0.05 4.23 8.24
N CYS A 435 1.30 4.61 8.39
CA CYS A 435 2.44 3.72 8.21
C CYS A 435 3.27 3.56 9.49
N GLY A 436 2.74 3.93 10.65
CA GLY A 436 3.47 3.96 11.91
C GLY A 436 4.55 5.03 11.99
N HIS A 437 4.88 5.66 10.86
CA HIS A 437 5.90 6.70 10.78
C HIS A 437 5.66 7.62 9.59
N THR A 438 5.80 8.93 9.77
CA THR A 438 5.59 9.94 8.73
C THR A 438 6.42 9.69 7.46
N PHE A 439 7.63 9.19 7.63
CA PHE A 439 8.51 8.91 6.49
C PHE A 439 8.13 7.63 5.73
N ALA A 440 7.47 6.68 6.37
CA ALA A 440 6.96 5.51 5.68
C ALA A 440 5.82 5.87 4.72
N GLN A 441 5.01 6.87 5.04
CA GLN A 441 4.02 7.42 4.10
C GLN A 441 4.67 7.97 2.84
N ALA A 442 5.76 8.74 2.99
CA ALA A 442 6.49 9.25 1.83
C ALA A 442 7.02 8.14 0.93
N ASN A 443 7.45 7.02 1.49
CA ASN A 443 7.88 5.85 0.74
C ASN A 443 6.72 5.22 -0.04
N TRP A 444 5.57 5.05 0.57
CA TRP A 444 4.37 4.54 -0.10
C TRP A 444 3.96 5.42 -1.28
N TYR A 445 3.91 6.73 -1.10
CA TYR A 445 3.64 7.67 -2.18
C TYR A 445 4.69 7.62 -3.27
N ALA A 446 5.96 7.57 -2.90
CA ALA A 446 7.05 7.53 -3.85
C ALA A 446 6.96 6.28 -4.74
N LEU A 447 6.70 5.10 -4.17
CA LEU A 447 6.52 3.89 -4.96
C LEU A 447 5.38 4.06 -5.94
N SER A 448 4.20 4.48 -5.48
CA SER A 448 3.03 4.55 -6.33
C SER A 448 3.11 5.67 -7.37
N LEU A 449 3.34 6.90 -6.95
CA LEU A 449 3.24 8.05 -7.85
C LEU A 449 4.41 8.15 -8.83
N ILE A 450 5.62 7.79 -8.40
CA ILE A 450 6.80 7.96 -9.24
C ILE A 450 6.99 6.77 -10.19
N HIS A 451 6.78 5.55 -9.70
CA HIS A 451 7.20 4.36 -10.43
C HIS A 451 6.07 3.57 -11.08
N ILE A 452 4.89 3.53 -10.47
CA ILE A 452 3.86 2.57 -10.89
C ILE A 452 2.53 3.17 -11.34
N SER A 453 2.15 4.35 -10.85
CA SER A 453 0.88 4.98 -11.23
C SER A 453 1.05 6.10 -12.25
N GLU A 454 2.10 6.89 -12.13
CA GLU A 454 2.35 8.05 -12.97
C GLU A 454 3.84 8.13 -13.39
N PRO A 455 4.34 7.19 -14.21
CA PRO A 455 5.77 7.04 -14.48
C PRO A 455 6.37 8.17 -15.32
N THR A 456 5.56 9.01 -15.93
CA THR A 456 6.02 10.11 -16.80
C THR A 456 6.42 11.36 -16.03
N ARG A 457 6.18 11.40 -14.73
CA ARG A 457 6.51 12.57 -13.91
C ARG A 457 8.00 12.70 -13.62
N PRO A 458 8.58 13.91 -13.80
CA PRO A 458 9.89 14.21 -13.26
C PRO A 458 9.86 14.21 -11.71
N TYR A 459 10.97 13.80 -11.10
CA TYR A 459 11.17 13.59 -9.65
C TYR A 459 11.12 14.88 -8.82
N TYR A 460 10.07 15.69 -8.95
CA TYR A 460 9.86 16.84 -8.08
C TYR A 460 8.88 16.47 -6.95
N ILE A 461 9.43 15.95 -5.87
CA ILE A 461 8.78 15.91 -4.55
C ILE A 461 9.65 16.71 -3.57
#